data_508d48c8ff98851fd9b7d34b40b0bb01
#
_entry.id   508d48c8ff98851fd9b7d34b40b0bb01
#
_cell.length_a   1.000
_cell.length_b   1.000
_cell.length_c   1.000
_cell.angle_alpha   90.00
_cell.angle_beta   90.00
_cell.angle_gamma   90.00
#
_symmetry.space_group_name_H-M   'P 1'
#
loop_
_entity.id
_entity.type
_entity.pdbx_description
1 polymer ?
#
loop_
_entity_poly.entity_id
_entity_poly.type
_entity_poly.pdbx_seq_one_letter_code
_entity_poly.pdbx_strand_id
1 'polypeptide(L)'
;MNLLGKAANPEFWASLKDKPEYKHLIDAVLKDYEKYCHGEIETIKFSVFRLFKDKGDRTTYQNVFFKRQHRLYAMAFMSLLYPENESYLELLQDTIWEVCDQYVWALPAHIDNIEVCNVGELDLDATTMSMALAMIKVMLNDRLHPLIKSRIDYEINRRLIEPFFKQNWHWEYRQNNWTAVCAGATGCTIMLNRPELFEKAQARINEDMASYIDSYKNDGVCVEGAGYWSYGFGYFVEYARMQREFTGGKVDLLKDEKIKSISTFLQKLFLDRDVIVNYGDCGAGTDVSVPYGFMYSLKNLYPDALELPPRERLTMEVHYFPFAVSAFVYLNKDYTYGKLSQVSEYYMQNCGWFTKRTPKYGFSARGGCNGESHNHNDVGSFILAIDNDQVIIDMGCRPYTRQYFEHATRYTYLETSSRGHNVPIINGKYQANIPEAYPTTSFENGVFSVDFRVAYDTPEVTRLIRSYSPSEDKIIVTDSFEGVTSLVERLVSYKEPIIENGKITIGKAVITFDSYLATASYEKDIHAKELTPDGEIKVGEDIYLTSIEVKNPKDSFTFTIEVL
;
A
#
# COMPACT_ATOMS: atom_id res chain seq x y z
N MET A 1 -0.96 32.31 10.16
CA MET A 1 0.03 31.21 10.26
C MET A 1 0.09 30.54 8.90
N ASN A 2 1.27 30.32 8.33
CA ASN A 2 1.42 29.70 7.01
C ASN A 2 1.77 28.21 7.16
N LEU A 3 0.74 27.36 7.30
CA LEU A 3 0.90 25.92 7.53
C LEU A 3 1.33 25.12 6.29
N LEU A 4 1.15 25.70 5.09
CA LEU A 4 1.54 25.07 3.84
C LEU A 4 2.92 25.56 3.33
N GLY A 5 3.60 26.42 4.08
CA GLY A 5 4.94 26.91 3.73
C GLY A 5 5.00 27.52 2.33
N LYS A 6 5.92 27.02 1.50
CA LYS A 6 6.10 27.49 0.11
C LYS A 6 4.84 27.31 -0.73
N ALA A 7 4.02 26.29 -0.48
CA ALA A 7 2.83 26.01 -1.28
C ALA A 7 1.77 27.11 -1.20
N ALA A 8 1.73 27.89 -0.12
CA ALA A 8 0.82 29.04 -0.01
C ALA A 8 1.34 30.31 -0.74
N ASN A 9 2.54 30.25 -1.35
CA ASN A 9 3.09 31.37 -2.09
C ASN A 9 2.87 31.20 -3.62
N PRO A 10 2.07 32.05 -4.28
CA PRO A 10 1.85 31.97 -5.73
C PRO A 10 3.15 32.08 -6.55
N GLU A 11 4.12 32.89 -6.11
CA GLU A 11 5.39 33.07 -6.81
C GLU A 11 6.22 31.79 -6.84
N PHE A 12 6.12 30.97 -5.78
CA PHE A 12 6.75 29.66 -5.75
C PHE A 12 6.28 28.82 -6.95
N TRP A 13 4.97 28.64 -7.12
CA TRP A 13 4.39 27.85 -8.20
C TRP A 13 4.73 28.38 -9.59
N ALA A 14 4.56 29.67 -9.80
CA ALA A 14 4.87 30.33 -11.08
C ALA A 14 6.35 30.17 -11.49
N SER A 15 7.26 30.03 -10.51
CA SER A 15 8.70 29.86 -10.76
C SER A 15 9.11 28.44 -11.14
N LEU A 16 8.24 27.44 -11.02
CA LEU A 16 8.64 26.02 -11.16
C LEU A 16 8.76 25.58 -12.62
N LYS A 17 7.96 26.15 -13.52
CA LYS A 17 7.90 25.74 -14.93
C LYS A 17 9.23 25.83 -15.68
N ASP A 18 10.10 26.76 -15.27
CA ASP A 18 11.41 26.98 -15.89
C ASP A 18 12.55 26.22 -15.21
N LYS A 19 12.25 25.38 -14.22
CA LYS A 19 13.24 24.62 -13.44
C LYS A 19 13.29 23.15 -13.87
N PRO A 20 14.39 22.71 -14.49
CA PRO A 20 14.48 21.34 -15.03
C PRO A 20 14.24 20.24 -13.99
N GLU A 21 14.61 20.47 -12.73
CA GLU A 21 14.42 19.52 -11.65
C GLU A 21 12.95 19.19 -11.36
N TYR A 22 12.02 20.11 -11.65
CA TYR A 22 10.58 19.92 -11.46
C TYR A 22 9.87 19.33 -12.69
N LYS A 23 10.58 19.20 -13.82
CA LYS A 23 9.96 18.77 -15.09
C LYS A 23 9.16 17.49 -14.96
N HIS A 24 9.69 16.45 -14.29
CA HIS A 24 9.01 15.17 -14.13
C HIS A 24 7.70 15.25 -13.33
N LEU A 25 7.62 16.17 -12.35
CA LEU A 25 6.39 16.41 -11.59
C LEU A 25 5.36 17.17 -12.44
N ILE A 26 5.82 18.17 -13.18
CA ILE A 26 4.96 18.96 -14.09
C ILE A 26 4.44 18.07 -15.22
N ASP A 27 5.28 17.23 -15.83
CA ASP A 27 4.87 16.29 -16.88
C ASP A 27 3.78 15.32 -16.36
N ALA A 28 3.87 14.87 -15.12
CA ALA A 28 2.84 14.03 -14.52
C ALA A 28 1.51 14.76 -14.31
N VAL A 29 1.54 16.02 -13.87
CA VAL A 29 0.34 16.87 -13.78
C VAL A 29 -0.28 17.08 -15.16
N LEU A 30 0.55 17.39 -16.19
CA LEU A 30 0.07 17.56 -17.56
C LEU A 30 -0.56 16.28 -18.11
N LYS A 31 0.01 15.12 -17.82
CA LYS A 31 -0.57 13.81 -18.20
C LYS A 31 -1.96 13.61 -17.60
N ASP A 32 -2.15 13.94 -16.31
CA ASP A 32 -3.46 13.86 -15.67
C ASP A 32 -4.43 14.91 -16.21
N TYR A 33 -3.96 16.12 -16.49
CA TYR A 33 -4.75 17.14 -17.16
C TYR A 33 -5.28 16.65 -18.52
N GLU A 34 -4.40 16.14 -19.39
CA GLU A 34 -4.79 15.61 -20.70
C GLU A 34 -5.79 14.44 -20.60
N LYS A 35 -5.64 13.60 -19.59
CA LYS A 35 -6.48 12.42 -19.42
C LYS A 35 -7.86 12.72 -18.82
N TYR A 36 -7.96 13.69 -17.89
CA TYR A 36 -9.15 13.84 -17.05
C TYR A 36 -9.85 15.20 -17.16
N CYS A 37 -9.20 16.22 -17.76
CA CYS A 37 -9.74 17.58 -17.68
C CYS A 37 -10.48 18.05 -18.95
N HIS A 38 -10.59 17.20 -19.96
CA HIS A 38 -11.35 17.51 -21.17
C HIS A 38 -12.80 17.08 -21.07
N GLY A 39 -13.69 17.83 -21.76
CA GLY A 39 -15.12 17.55 -21.81
C GLY A 39 -15.88 17.89 -20.52
N GLU A 40 -17.12 17.44 -20.45
CA GLU A 40 -18.01 17.68 -19.31
C GLU A 40 -17.58 16.86 -18.08
N ILE A 41 -17.96 17.36 -16.90
CA ILE A 41 -17.77 16.64 -15.64
C ILE A 41 -18.81 15.52 -15.58
N GLU A 42 -18.36 14.27 -15.46
CA GLU A 42 -19.22 13.12 -15.42
C GLU A 42 -20.09 13.11 -14.15
N THR A 43 -21.41 13.03 -14.32
CA THR A 43 -22.39 13.01 -13.22
C THR A 43 -22.44 11.64 -12.57
N ILE A 44 -22.40 11.57 -11.24
CA ILE A 44 -22.61 10.34 -10.48
C ILE A 44 -24.12 10.06 -10.42
N LYS A 45 -24.56 9.04 -11.18
CA LYS A 45 -25.97 8.63 -11.24
C LYS A 45 -26.37 7.78 -10.04
N PHE A 46 -27.61 7.85 -9.58
CA PHE A 46 -28.15 6.99 -8.53
C PHE A 46 -27.98 5.49 -8.84
N SER A 47 -28.16 5.08 -10.09
CA SER A 47 -27.95 3.69 -10.52
C SER A 47 -26.50 3.21 -10.33
N VAL A 48 -25.50 4.12 -10.40
CA VAL A 48 -24.08 3.83 -10.16
C VAL A 48 -23.80 3.84 -8.64
N PHE A 49 -24.38 4.79 -7.90
CA PHE A 49 -24.21 4.90 -6.45
C PHE A 49 -24.65 3.62 -5.70
N ARG A 50 -25.76 3.02 -6.08
CA ARG A 50 -26.30 1.83 -5.40
C ARG A 50 -25.66 0.50 -5.80
N LEU A 51 -24.81 0.45 -6.84
CA LEU A 51 -24.25 -0.81 -7.38
C LEU A 51 -23.50 -1.67 -6.36
N PHE A 52 -22.79 -1.04 -5.43
CA PHE A 52 -22.11 -1.80 -4.38
C PHE A 52 -23.10 -2.54 -3.47
N LYS A 53 -24.20 -1.88 -3.07
CA LYS A 53 -25.25 -2.52 -2.27
C LYS A 53 -25.93 -3.65 -3.04
N ASP A 54 -26.32 -3.38 -4.29
CA ASP A 54 -27.13 -4.30 -5.09
C ASP A 54 -26.34 -5.53 -5.59
N LYS A 55 -25.09 -5.32 -6.00
CA LYS A 55 -24.27 -6.32 -6.69
C LYS A 55 -22.90 -6.56 -6.09
N GLY A 56 -22.45 -5.76 -5.13
CA GLY A 56 -21.07 -5.78 -4.62
C GLY A 56 -20.04 -5.14 -5.57
N ASP A 57 -20.48 -4.52 -6.66
CA ASP A 57 -19.63 -3.81 -7.62
C ASP A 57 -19.15 -2.47 -7.01
N ARG A 58 -17.89 -2.43 -6.68
CA ARG A 58 -17.19 -1.26 -6.15
C ARG A 58 -16.58 -0.40 -7.27
N THR A 59 -16.07 -1.07 -8.31
CA THR A 59 -15.19 -0.47 -9.32
C THR A 59 -15.92 0.54 -10.19
N THR A 60 -17.16 0.27 -10.59
CA THR A 60 -17.93 1.17 -11.47
C THR A 60 -18.14 2.54 -10.83
N TYR A 61 -18.48 2.59 -9.53
CA TYR A 61 -18.62 3.86 -8.80
C TYR A 61 -17.27 4.56 -8.66
N GLN A 62 -16.24 3.83 -8.24
CA GLN A 62 -14.91 4.37 -8.01
C GLN A 62 -14.30 4.99 -9.27
N ASN A 63 -14.51 4.38 -10.44
CA ASN A 63 -14.02 4.93 -11.71
C ASN A 63 -14.55 6.33 -12.00
N VAL A 64 -15.84 6.57 -11.77
CA VAL A 64 -16.44 7.91 -11.95
C VAL A 64 -15.97 8.86 -10.86
N PHE A 65 -15.98 8.40 -9.61
CA PHE A 65 -15.62 9.20 -8.45
C PHE A 65 -14.16 9.66 -8.51
N PHE A 66 -13.22 8.75 -8.74
CA PHE A 66 -11.79 9.09 -8.81
C PHE A 66 -11.43 9.92 -10.04
N LYS A 67 -12.12 9.73 -11.17
CA LYS A 67 -11.95 10.60 -12.33
C LYS A 67 -12.27 12.07 -11.99
N ARG A 68 -13.29 12.33 -11.16
CA ARG A 68 -13.64 13.68 -10.68
C ARG A 68 -12.56 14.22 -9.73
N GLN A 69 -12.00 13.39 -8.86
CA GLN A 69 -10.88 13.78 -7.99
C GLN A 69 -9.63 14.13 -8.79
N HIS A 70 -9.23 13.27 -9.75
CA HIS A 70 -8.11 13.56 -10.64
C HIS A 70 -8.28 14.90 -11.36
N ARG A 71 -9.49 15.15 -11.89
CA ARG A 71 -9.82 16.44 -12.52
C ARG A 71 -9.62 17.61 -11.55
N LEU A 72 -10.18 17.52 -10.35
CA LEU A 72 -10.05 18.57 -9.32
C LEU A 72 -8.59 18.88 -9.03
N TYR A 73 -7.78 17.86 -8.81
CA TYR A 73 -6.40 18.01 -8.38
C TYR A 73 -5.50 18.47 -9.53
N ALA A 74 -5.66 17.91 -10.73
CA ALA A 74 -4.93 18.36 -11.91
C ALA A 74 -5.25 19.84 -12.23
N MET A 75 -6.53 20.25 -12.19
CA MET A 75 -6.92 21.64 -12.41
C MET A 75 -6.38 22.59 -11.34
N ALA A 76 -6.29 22.15 -10.08
CA ALA A 76 -5.66 22.95 -9.03
C ALA A 76 -4.19 23.22 -9.34
N PHE A 77 -3.42 22.18 -9.72
CA PHE A 77 -2.02 22.36 -10.13
C PHE A 77 -1.86 23.18 -11.41
N MET A 78 -2.71 22.98 -12.41
CA MET A 78 -2.69 23.80 -13.63
C MET A 78 -2.93 25.28 -13.32
N SER A 79 -3.88 25.58 -12.44
CA SER A 79 -4.15 26.96 -12.00
C SER A 79 -2.98 27.57 -11.22
N LEU A 80 -2.21 26.76 -10.46
CA LEU A 80 -1.05 27.23 -9.71
C LEU A 80 0.18 27.42 -10.60
N LEU A 81 0.46 26.45 -11.51
CA LEU A 81 1.64 26.46 -12.38
C LEU A 81 1.53 27.46 -13.53
N TYR A 82 0.32 27.69 -14.02
CA TYR A 82 0.04 28.58 -15.17
C TYR A 82 -0.98 29.66 -14.79
N PRO A 83 -0.62 30.56 -13.83
CA PRO A 83 -1.54 31.55 -13.30
C PRO A 83 -2.02 32.57 -14.35
N GLU A 84 -1.30 32.72 -15.46
CA GLU A 84 -1.65 33.59 -16.60
C GLU A 84 -2.83 33.06 -17.44
N ASN A 85 -3.19 31.79 -17.30
CA ASN A 85 -4.30 31.17 -18.03
C ASN A 85 -5.54 31.05 -17.13
N GLU A 86 -6.39 32.08 -17.18
CA GLU A 86 -7.61 32.17 -16.37
C GLU A 86 -8.60 31.02 -16.64
N SER A 87 -8.54 30.35 -17.80
CA SER A 87 -9.44 29.24 -18.10
C SER A 87 -9.21 28.02 -17.18
N TYR A 88 -7.99 27.83 -16.69
CA TYR A 88 -7.71 26.76 -15.72
C TYR A 88 -8.39 27.05 -14.38
N LEU A 89 -8.37 28.30 -13.94
CA LEU A 89 -9.03 28.70 -12.70
C LEU A 89 -10.56 28.58 -12.81
N GLU A 90 -11.13 28.97 -13.95
CA GLU A 90 -12.57 28.85 -14.20
C GLU A 90 -13.00 27.38 -14.16
N LEU A 91 -12.31 26.51 -14.92
CA LEU A 91 -12.59 25.06 -14.92
C LEU A 91 -12.37 24.41 -13.54
N LEU A 92 -11.40 24.88 -12.76
CA LEU A 92 -11.22 24.45 -11.38
C LEU A 92 -12.43 24.84 -10.52
N GLN A 93 -12.91 26.06 -10.65
CA GLN A 93 -14.05 26.55 -9.87
C GLN A 93 -15.35 25.80 -10.21
N ASP A 94 -15.56 25.50 -11.50
CA ASP A 94 -16.66 24.63 -11.95
C ASP A 94 -16.52 23.22 -11.34
N THR A 95 -15.30 22.66 -11.34
CA THR A 95 -15.04 21.34 -10.76
C THR A 95 -15.28 21.33 -9.25
N ILE A 96 -14.86 22.38 -8.52
CA ILE A 96 -15.13 22.52 -7.08
C ILE A 96 -16.64 22.61 -6.85
N TRP A 97 -17.36 23.36 -7.67
CA TRP A 97 -18.82 23.49 -7.56
C TRP A 97 -19.51 22.14 -7.67
N GLU A 98 -19.18 21.37 -8.70
CA GLU A 98 -19.72 20.01 -8.93
C GLU A 98 -19.35 19.02 -7.82
N VAL A 99 -18.11 19.09 -7.29
CA VAL A 99 -17.70 18.28 -6.14
C VAL A 99 -18.49 18.64 -4.88
N CYS A 100 -18.75 19.93 -4.67
CA CYS A 100 -19.58 20.41 -3.56
C CYS A 100 -21.05 19.97 -3.68
N ASP A 101 -21.58 19.82 -4.90
CA ASP A 101 -22.95 19.33 -5.14
C ASP A 101 -23.08 17.81 -5.08
N GLN A 102 -21.98 17.06 -5.03
CA GLN A 102 -22.01 15.62 -4.89
C GLN A 102 -22.76 15.21 -3.61
N TYR A 103 -23.65 14.21 -3.71
CA TYR A 103 -24.51 13.78 -2.61
C TYR A 103 -23.75 13.45 -1.33
N VAL A 104 -22.70 12.62 -1.43
CA VAL A 104 -21.82 12.23 -0.32
C VAL A 104 -20.38 12.12 -0.85
N TRP A 105 -19.40 12.44 0.01
CA TRP A 105 -17.98 12.28 -0.36
C TRP A 105 -17.43 10.90 0.02
N ALA A 106 -18.09 10.18 0.93
CA ALA A 106 -17.73 8.80 1.26
C ALA A 106 -18.10 7.83 0.13
N LEU A 107 -17.32 6.76 -0.01
CA LEU A 107 -17.61 5.70 -0.98
C LEU A 107 -18.79 4.83 -0.50
N PRO A 108 -19.71 4.42 -1.38
CA PRO A 108 -20.79 3.50 -1.02
C PRO A 108 -20.34 2.18 -0.40
N ALA A 109 -19.10 1.75 -0.72
CA ALA A 109 -18.48 0.56 -0.15
C ALA A 109 -18.07 0.73 1.32
N HIS A 110 -18.01 1.96 1.82
CA HIS A 110 -17.62 2.31 3.18
C HIS A 110 -18.81 2.76 4.04
N ILE A 111 -20.02 2.77 3.48
CA ILE A 111 -21.25 3.17 4.16
C ILE A 111 -22.06 1.92 4.53
N ASP A 112 -22.26 1.67 5.81
CA ASP A 112 -22.98 0.49 6.32
C ASP A 112 -24.41 0.43 5.79
N ASN A 113 -25.13 1.55 5.82
CA ASN A 113 -26.48 1.65 5.32
C ASN A 113 -26.70 2.88 4.42
N ILE A 114 -26.62 2.67 3.11
CA ILE A 114 -26.79 3.73 2.11
C ILE A 114 -28.22 4.30 2.06
N GLU A 115 -29.23 3.64 2.65
CA GLU A 115 -30.61 4.12 2.67
C GLU A 115 -30.80 5.28 3.64
N VAL A 116 -29.94 5.34 4.67
CA VAL A 116 -29.99 6.37 5.72
C VAL A 116 -28.70 7.18 5.80
N CYS A 117 -27.79 7.00 4.83
CA CYS A 117 -26.54 7.75 4.83
C CYS A 117 -26.81 9.25 4.68
N ASN A 118 -25.97 10.02 5.30
CA ASN A 118 -26.03 11.47 5.23
C ASN A 118 -24.73 12.05 4.70
N VAL A 119 -24.73 13.34 4.39
CA VAL A 119 -23.58 14.03 3.82
C VAL A 119 -22.34 14.04 4.71
N GLY A 120 -22.51 13.76 6.01
CA GLY A 120 -21.45 13.77 7.01
C GLY A 120 -20.90 12.37 7.32
N GLU A 121 -21.00 11.40 6.41
CA GLU A 121 -20.29 10.12 6.53
C GLU A 121 -18.80 10.36 6.38
N LEU A 122 -18.01 9.94 7.40
CA LEU A 122 -16.56 10.11 7.42
C LEU A 122 -15.86 8.79 7.14
N ASP A 123 -15.31 8.71 5.96
CA ASP A 123 -14.42 7.64 5.51
C ASP A 123 -13.08 8.21 5.00
N LEU A 124 -12.28 7.37 4.38
CA LEU A 124 -11.00 7.76 3.77
C LEU A 124 -11.17 8.90 2.75
N ASP A 125 -12.17 8.80 1.88
CA ASP A 125 -12.37 9.73 0.77
C ASP A 125 -12.99 11.05 1.23
N ALA A 126 -13.96 11.02 2.13
CA ALA A 126 -14.58 12.22 2.68
C ALA A 126 -13.57 13.09 3.44
N THR A 127 -12.70 12.47 4.24
CA THR A 127 -11.68 13.18 5.01
C THR A 127 -10.58 13.75 4.12
N THR A 128 -10.08 12.96 3.15
CA THR A 128 -9.02 13.40 2.23
C THR A 128 -9.50 14.45 1.22
N MET A 129 -10.76 14.36 0.74
CA MET A 129 -11.38 15.40 -0.08
C MET A 129 -11.49 16.73 0.69
N SER A 130 -11.90 16.67 1.95
CA SER A 130 -11.97 17.87 2.80
C SER A 130 -10.61 18.53 2.97
N MET A 131 -9.56 17.75 3.21
CA MET A 131 -8.18 18.24 3.30
C MET A 131 -7.72 18.88 1.99
N ALA A 132 -7.97 18.23 0.86
CA ALA A 132 -7.58 18.75 -0.45
C ALA A 132 -8.27 20.08 -0.76
N LEU A 133 -9.59 20.19 -0.52
CA LEU A 133 -10.32 21.46 -0.72
C LEU A 133 -9.83 22.57 0.22
N ALA A 134 -9.52 22.26 1.49
CA ALA A 134 -8.94 23.22 2.42
C ALA A 134 -7.55 23.71 1.95
N MET A 135 -6.70 22.79 1.45
CA MET A 135 -5.39 23.13 0.89
C MET A 135 -5.53 23.99 -0.37
N ILE A 136 -6.41 23.61 -1.32
CA ILE A 136 -6.67 24.37 -2.56
C ILE A 136 -7.12 25.79 -2.21
N LYS A 137 -8.04 25.94 -1.24
CA LYS A 137 -8.52 27.27 -0.79
C LYS A 137 -7.36 28.13 -0.26
N VAL A 138 -6.45 27.55 0.52
CA VAL A 138 -5.31 28.31 1.07
C VAL A 138 -4.29 28.66 -0.01
N MET A 139 -3.97 27.73 -0.91
CA MET A 139 -2.94 27.95 -1.94
C MET A 139 -3.37 28.96 -3.02
N LEU A 140 -4.65 28.95 -3.40
CA LEU A 140 -5.18 29.88 -4.41
C LEU A 140 -5.74 31.17 -3.82
N ASN A 141 -6.16 31.13 -2.56
CA ASN A 141 -6.62 32.27 -1.74
C ASN A 141 -7.45 33.30 -2.51
N ASP A 142 -6.88 34.49 -2.79
CA ASP A 142 -7.62 35.63 -3.40
C ASP A 142 -7.89 35.43 -4.91
N ARG A 143 -7.33 34.40 -5.52
CA ARG A 143 -7.66 34.03 -6.90
C ARG A 143 -9.01 33.31 -7.00
N LEU A 144 -9.43 32.57 -5.96
CA LEU A 144 -10.74 31.92 -5.93
C LEU A 144 -11.85 32.94 -5.73
N HIS A 145 -12.93 32.79 -6.49
CA HIS A 145 -14.13 33.60 -6.32
C HIS A 145 -14.64 33.50 -4.87
N PRO A 146 -15.07 34.59 -4.22
CA PRO A 146 -15.55 34.58 -2.84
C PRO A 146 -16.66 33.55 -2.57
N LEU A 147 -17.57 33.33 -3.52
CA LEU A 147 -18.63 32.32 -3.41
C LEU A 147 -18.06 30.90 -3.37
N ILE A 148 -17.02 30.58 -4.15
CA ILE A 148 -16.35 29.28 -4.14
C ILE A 148 -15.69 29.05 -2.78
N LYS A 149 -14.99 30.05 -2.22
CA LYS A 149 -14.41 29.95 -0.88
C LYS A 149 -15.48 29.68 0.18
N SER A 150 -16.57 30.44 0.15
CA SER A 150 -17.69 30.24 1.08
C SER A 150 -18.36 28.88 0.92
N ARG A 151 -18.44 28.36 -0.32
CA ARG A 151 -19.00 27.02 -0.58
C ARG A 151 -18.08 25.93 -0.03
N ILE A 152 -16.78 26.02 -0.22
CA ILE A 152 -15.80 25.10 0.37
C ILE A 152 -15.95 25.08 1.91
N ASP A 153 -15.98 26.26 2.54
CA ASP A 153 -16.10 26.38 3.98
C ASP A 153 -17.40 25.75 4.51
N TYR A 154 -18.51 25.99 3.82
CA TYR A 154 -19.81 25.42 4.18
C TYR A 154 -19.79 23.89 4.08
N GLU A 155 -19.27 23.35 2.97
CA GLU A 155 -19.24 21.91 2.73
C GLU A 155 -18.29 21.18 3.70
N ILE A 156 -17.10 21.72 3.95
CA ILE A 156 -16.18 21.15 4.94
C ILE A 156 -16.80 21.17 6.33
N ASN A 157 -17.47 22.26 6.72
CA ASN A 157 -18.09 22.34 8.03
C ASN A 157 -19.17 21.26 8.23
N ARG A 158 -20.13 21.15 7.29
CA ARG A 158 -21.26 20.23 7.41
C ARG A 158 -20.92 18.76 7.13
N ARG A 159 -19.87 18.50 6.32
CA ARG A 159 -19.49 17.14 5.91
C ARG A 159 -18.38 16.53 6.77
N LEU A 160 -17.52 17.34 7.38
CA LEU A 160 -16.40 16.85 8.17
C LEU A 160 -16.46 17.38 9.62
N ILE A 161 -16.44 18.70 9.81
CA ILE A 161 -16.17 19.29 11.13
C ILE A 161 -17.29 19.01 12.10
N GLU A 162 -18.55 19.32 11.74
CA GLU A 162 -19.71 19.04 12.59
C GLU A 162 -19.86 17.54 12.89
N PRO A 163 -19.81 16.63 11.89
CA PRO A 163 -19.86 15.19 12.15
C PRO A 163 -18.74 14.67 13.05
N PHE A 164 -17.51 15.16 12.87
CA PHE A 164 -16.37 14.76 13.70
C PHE A 164 -16.59 15.09 15.18
N PHE A 165 -17.10 16.29 15.49
CA PHE A 165 -17.37 16.68 16.89
C PHE A 165 -18.68 16.10 17.47
N LYS A 166 -19.57 15.58 16.62
CA LYS A 166 -20.89 15.06 17.05
C LYS A 166 -20.81 13.65 17.61
N GLN A 167 -19.89 12.82 17.11
CA GLN A 167 -19.80 11.40 17.50
C GLN A 167 -18.38 10.88 17.35
N ASN A 168 -18.13 9.68 17.90
CA ASN A 168 -16.93 8.90 17.61
C ASN A 168 -17.15 8.07 16.34
N TRP A 169 -16.07 7.83 15.62
CA TRP A 169 -16.12 7.12 14.35
C TRP A 169 -15.52 5.73 14.47
N HIS A 170 -16.02 4.79 13.67
CA HIS A 170 -15.61 3.39 13.67
C HIS A 170 -14.11 3.18 13.34
N TRP A 171 -13.48 4.15 12.71
CA TRP A 171 -12.05 4.10 12.35
C TRP A 171 -11.13 4.62 13.45
N GLU A 172 -11.64 5.27 14.48
CA GLU A 172 -10.85 5.72 15.62
C GLU A 172 -10.28 4.52 16.39
N TYR A 173 -9.06 4.66 16.88
CA TYR A 173 -8.32 3.63 17.65
C TYR A 173 -8.11 2.29 16.91
N ARG A 174 -8.40 2.20 15.62
CA ARG A 174 -8.01 1.04 14.83
C ARG A 174 -6.51 1.07 14.56
N GLN A 175 -5.90 -0.08 14.65
CA GLN A 175 -4.47 -0.24 14.38
C GLN A 175 -4.22 -0.53 12.90
N ASN A 176 -4.77 0.31 12.02
CA ASN A 176 -4.60 0.20 10.57
C ASN A 176 -4.61 1.59 9.90
N ASN A 177 -4.42 1.63 8.59
CA ASN A 177 -4.32 2.85 7.78
C ASN A 177 -5.54 3.79 7.92
N TRP A 178 -6.75 3.28 8.12
CA TRP A 178 -7.96 4.10 8.27
C TRP A 178 -7.82 5.15 9.36
N THR A 179 -7.29 4.75 10.52
CA THR A 179 -7.10 5.67 11.65
C THR A 179 -6.19 6.83 11.26
N ALA A 180 -5.02 6.53 10.67
CA ALA A 180 -4.07 7.58 10.31
C ALA A 180 -4.59 8.51 9.22
N VAL A 181 -5.22 7.95 8.17
CA VAL A 181 -5.74 8.74 7.05
C VAL A 181 -6.89 9.62 7.52
N CYS A 182 -7.92 9.05 8.16
CA CYS A 182 -9.09 9.81 8.57
C CYS A 182 -8.77 10.85 9.64
N ALA A 183 -8.03 10.47 10.69
CA ALA A 183 -7.65 11.40 11.76
C ALA A 183 -6.66 12.47 11.25
N GLY A 184 -5.66 12.07 10.45
CA GLY A 184 -4.67 12.99 9.90
C GLY A 184 -5.28 14.03 8.97
N ALA A 185 -6.08 13.59 7.99
CA ALA A 185 -6.77 14.48 7.08
C ALA A 185 -7.75 15.42 7.81
N THR A 186 -8.47 14.90 8.83
CA THR A 186 -9.36 15.70 9.66
C THR A 186 -8.60 16.77 10.42
N GLY A 187 -7.48 16.42 11.07
CA GLY A 187 -6.65 17.35 11.81
C GLY A 187 -6.07 18.45 10.94
N CYS A 188 -5.52 18.08 9.77
CA CYS A 188 -5.02 19.04 8.78
C CYS A 188 -6.14 19.97 8.29
N THR A 189 -7.33 19.44 8.01
CA THR A 189 -8.48 20.22 7.56
C THR A 189 -8.92 21.22 8.63
N ILE A 190 -9.00 20.81 9.90
CA ILE A 190 -9.36 21.70 11.00
C ILE A 190 -8.31 22.82 11.15
N MET A 191 -7.02 22.51 11.15
CA MET A 191 -5.94 23.51 11.24
C MET A 191 -5.99 24.53 10.10
N LEU A 192 -6.35 24.11 8.88
CA LEU A 192 -6.43 25.00 7.69
C LEU A 192 -7.72 25.78 7.60
N ASN A 193 -8.86 25.22 8.03
CA ASN A 193 -10.18 25.77 7.78
C ASN A 193 -10.84 26.40 9.00
N ARG A 194 -10.62 25.83 10.18
CA ARG A 194 -11.19 26.27 11.47
C ARG A 194 -10.16 26.16 12.60
N PRO A 195 -9.01 26.89 12.50
CA PRO A 195 -7.89 26.76 13.42
C PRO A 195 -8.26 26.96 14.89
N GLU A 196 -9.30 27.74 15.17
CA GLU A 196 -9.82 27.99 16.53
C GLU A 196 -10.44 26.74 17.18
N LEU A 197 -10.79 25.72 16.37
CA LEU A 197 -11.34 24.46 16.88
C LEU A 197 -10.26 23.40 17.12
N PHE A 198 -9.03 23.63 16.65
CA PHE A 198 -7.97 22.61 16.71
C PHE A 198 -7.61 22.20 18.14
N GLU A 199 -7.56 23.15 19.08
CA GLU A 199 -7.28 22.83 20.48
C GLU A 199 -8.26 21.78 21.05
N LYS A 200 -9.55 21.81 20.64
CA LYS A 200 -10.54 20.83 21.06
C LYS A 200 -10.39 19.47 20.39
N ALA A 201 -9.85 19.44 19.17
CA ALA A 201 -9.68 18.23 18.38
C ALA A 201 -8.32 17.52 18.65
N GLN A 202 -7.30 18.29 19.02
CA GLN A 202 -5.91 17.86 19.06
C GLN A 202 -5.67 16.60 19.91
N ALA A 203 -6.22 16.54 21.11
CA ALA A 203 -6.02 15.39 22.00
C ALA A 203 -6.57 14.09 21.37
N ARG A 204 -7.82 14.13 20.90
CA ARG A 204 -8.48 12.99 20.25
C ARG A 204 -7.71 12.50 19.01
N ILE A 205 -7.29 13.42 18.14
CA ILE A 205 -6.52 13.07 16.93
C ILE A 205 -5.15 12.50 17.31
N ASN A 206 -4.49 13.04 18.33
CA ASN A 206 -3.19 12.52 18.76
C ASN A 206 -3.31 11.12 19.37
N GLU A 207 -4.41 10.80 20.06
CA GLU A 207 -4.68 9.45 20.57
C GLU A 207 -4.88 8.47 19.40
N ASP A 208 -5.62 8.86 18.36
CA ASP A 208 -5.75 8.07 17.12
C ASP A 208 -4.39 7.83 16.44
N MET A 209 -3.57 8.88 16.33
CA MET A 209 -2.23 8.77 15.77
C MET A 209 -1.33 7.85 16.59
N ALA A 210 -1.40 7.92 17.91
CA ALA A 210 -0.67 7.01 18.79
C ALA A 210 -1.13 5.56 18.60
N SER A 211 -2.43 5.31 18.54
CA SER A 211 -3.00 3.97 18.27
C SER A 211 -2.52 3.41 16.93
N TYR A 212 -2.49 4.24 15.88
CA TYR A 212 -1.94 3.85 14.58
C TYR A 212 -0.45 3.48 14.66
N ILE A 213 0.36 4.31 15.30
CA ILE A 213 1.81 4.04 15.46
C ILE A 213 2.05 2.79 16.32
N ASP A 214 1.17 2.50 17.27
CA ASP A 214 1.25 1.27 18.08
C ASP A 214 1.00 -0.02 17.27
N SER A 215 0.36 0.07 16.10
CA SER A 215 0.24 -1.08 15.17
C SER A 215 1.59 -1.55 14.65
N TYR A 216 2.55 -0.64 14.50
CA TYR A 216 3.90 -0.98 14.10
C TYR A 216 4.67 -1.59 15.26
N LYS A 217 5.44 -2.63 14.98
CA LYS A 217 6.43 -3.14 15.91
C LYS A 217 7.71 -2.28 15.88
N ASN A 218 8.67 -2.55 16.77
CA ASN A 218 9.88 -1.73 16.88
C ASN A 218 10.80 -1.79 15.66
N ASP A 219 10.70 -2.82 14.83
CA ASP A 219 11.42 -2.94 13.56
C ASP A 219 10.87 -2.05 12.43
N GLY A 220 9.71 -1.40 12.67
CA GLY A 220 9.09 -0.44 11.76
C GLY A 220 8.38 -1.05 10.56
N VAL A 221 8.13 -2.36 10.57
CA VAL A 221 7.43 -3.06 9.48
C VAL A 221 5.94 -2.69 9.46
N CYS A 222 5.44 -2.35 8.28
CA CYS A 222 4.01 -2.30 8.00
C CYS A 222 3.53 -3.69 7.56
N VAL A 223 2.78 -4.36 8.41
CA VAL A 223 2.28 -5.72 8.10
C VAL A 223 1.25 -5.73 6.95
N GLU A 224 0.62 -4.58 6.68
CA GLU A 224 -0.29 -4.41 5.54
C GLU A 224 0.46 -4.25 4.19
N GLY A 225 1.79 -4.13 4.21
CA GLY A 225 2.63 -3.99 3.02
C GLY A 225 3.01 -2.54 2.65
N ALA A 226 3.85 -2.40 1.61
CA ALA A 226 4.45 -1.13 1.20
C ALA A 226 3.43 -0.08 0.73
N GLY A 227 2.36 -0.52 0.06
CA GLY A 227 1.29 0.37 -0.42
C GLY A 227 0.58 1.07 0.75
N TYR A 228 0.12 0.29 1.72
CA TYR A 228 -0.55 0.81 2.91
C TYR A 228 0.38 1.61 3.82
N TRP A 229 1.67 1.24 3.90
CA TRP A 229 2.68 2.05 4.57
C TRP A 229 2.74 3.46 3.99
N SER A 230 2.86 3.59 2.68
CA SER A 230 2.95 4.91 2.05
C SER A 230 1.66 5.72 2.24
N TYR A 231 0.50 5.06 2.25
CA TYR A 231 -0.80 5.70 2.43
C TYR A 231 -1.03 6.14 3.89
N GLY A 232 -1.07 5.19 4.83
CA GLY A 232 -1.37 5.49 6.23
C GLY A 232 -0.30 6.35 6.90
N PHE A 233 0.97 5.93 6.78
CA PHE A 233 2.09 6.67 7.38
C PHE A 233 2.34 8.01 6.68
N GLY A 234 1.97 8.15 5.42
CA GLY A 234 2.02 9.42 4.72
C GLY A 234 1.11 10.46 5.36
N TYR A 235 -0.16 10.12 5.65
CA TYR A 235 -1.08 11.03 6.33
C TYR A 235 -0.67 11.31 7.78
N PHE A 236 -0.09 10.34 8.48
CA PHE A 236 0.55 10.59 9.78
C PHE A 236 1.64 11.67 9.67
N VAL A 237 2.54 11.55 8.70
CA VAL A 237 3.64 12.50 8.48
C VAL A 237 3.13 13.90 8.12
N GLU A 238 2.14 13.99 7.23
CA GLU A 238 1.54 15.29 6.85
C GLU A 238 0.87 15.97 8.05
N TYR A 239 0.11 15.22 8.85
CA TYR A 239 -0.48 15.74 10.09
C TYR A 239 0.57 16.18 11.09
N ALA A 240 1.55 15.33 11.38
CA ALA A 240 2.58 15.61 12.36
C ALA A 240 3.44 16.85 12.01
N ARG A 241 3.75 17.02 10.70
CA ARG A 241 4.42 18.22 10.21
C ARG A 241 3.57 19.47 10.40
N MET A 242 2.30 19.42 10.02
CA MET A 242 1.40 20.56 10.13
C MET A 242 1.12 20.91 11.58
N GLN A 243 0.94 19.93 12.47
CA GLN A 243 0.78 20.14 13.91
C GLN A 243 2.03 20.77 14.55
N ARG A 244 3.22 20.29 14.17
CA ARG A 244 4.47 20.88 14.65
C ARG A 244 4.57 22.36 14.27
N GLU A 245 4.26 22.71 13.03
CA GLU A 245 4.23 24.10 12.56
C GLU A 245 3.15 24.91 13.29
N PHE A 246 1.95 24.36 13.42
CA PHE A 246 0.81 25.00 14.09
C PHE A 246 1.11 25.32 15.56
N THR A 247 1.78 24.40 16.26
CA THR A 247 2.11 24.56 17.69
C THR A 247 3.43 25.30 17.93
N GLY A 248 4.12 25.74 16.88
CA GLY A 248 5.45 26.36 17.00
C GLY A 248 6.49 25.42 17.59
N GLY A 249 6.40 24.12 17.27
CA GLY A 249 7.30 23.07 17.74
C GLY A 249 7.05 22.57 19.16
N LYS A 250 5.98 23.01 19.84
CA LYS A 250 5.63 22.52 21.19
C LYS A 250 5.20 21.05 21.18
N VAL A 251 4.55 20.62 20.12
CA VAL A 251 4.18 19.21 19.86
C VAL A 251 4.92 18.76 18.62
N ASP A 252 5.69 17.70 18.74
CA ASP A 252 6.48 17.14 17.64
C ASP A 252 6.46 15.61 17.70
N LEU A 253 5.54 15.00 16.97
CA LEU A 253 5.35 13.56 16.89
C LEU A 253 6.44 12.86 16.04
N LEU A 254 7.29 13.62 15.34
CA LEU A 254 8.31 13.09 14.44
C LEU A 254 9.66 12.80 15.11
N LYS A 255 9.79 13.10 16.41
CA LYS A 255 11.06 12.92 17.16
C LYS A 255 11.32 11.49 17.64
N ASP A 256 10.32 10.63 17.62
CA ASP A 256 10.41 9.28 18.15
C ASP A 256 11.29 8.40 17.23
N GLU A 257 12.22 7.63 17.80
CA GLU A 257 13.08 6.69 17.08
C GLU A 257 12.25 5.59 16.37
N LYS A 258 11.07 5.23 16.88
CA LYS A 258 10.13 4.33 16.22
C LYS A 258 9.65 4.92 14.90
N ILE A 259 9.34 6.22 14.84
CA ILE A 259 8.94 6.92 13.61
C ILE A 259 10.06 6.89 12.57
N LYS A 260 11.30 7.07 13.00
CA LYS A 260 12.47 6.93 12.12
C LYS A 260 12.63 5.50 11.60
N SER A 261 12.43 4.50 12.45
CA SER A 261 12.44 3.08 12.02
C SER A 261 11.36 2.78 10.98
N ILE A 262 10.13 3.26 11.19
CA ILE A 262 9.02 3.14 10.23
C ILE A 262 9.37 3.84 8.92
N SER A 263 10.01 5.01 8.97
CA SER A 263 10.41 5.78 7.79
C SER A 263 11.40 5.03 6.88
N THR A 264 12.21 4.13 7.43
CA THR A 264 13.19 3.33 6.68
C THR A 264 12.65 1.99 6.17
N PHE A 265 11.35 1.71 6.35
CA PHE A 265 10.77 0.42 6.00
C PHE A 265 10.94 0.05 4.52
N LEU A 266 10.62 0.97 3.61
CA LEU A 266 10.66 0.70 2.17
C LEU A 266 12.05 0.24 1.70
N GLN A 267 13.14 0.86 2.19
CA GLN A 267 14.50 0.51 1.75
C GLN A 267 14.91 -0.92 2.13
N LYS A 268 14.26 -1.50 3.14
CA LYS A 268 14.48 -2.89 3.55
C LYS A 268 13.77 -3.89 2.63
N LEU A 269 12.79 -3.43 1.85
CA LEU A 269 11.96 -4.28 1.00
C LEU A 269 12.52 -4.46 -0.42
N PHE A 270 13.48 -3.66 -0.85
CA PHE A 270 14.04 -3.80 -2.19
C PHE A 270 14.82 -5.11 -2.34
N LEU A 271 14.38 -5.94 -3.29
CA LEU A 271 15.03 -7.19 -3.67
C LEU A 271 15.99 -6.98 -4.84
N ASP A 272 15.63 -6.07 -5.76
CA ASP A 272 16.47 -5.61 -6.87
C ASP A 272 16.10 -4.13 -7.15
N ARG A 273 16.63 -3.55 -8.24
CA ARG A 273 16.44 -2.13 -8.63
C ARG A 273 15.00 -1.69 -8.55
N ASP A 274 14.09 -2.43 -9.20
CA ASP A 274 12.67 -2.11 -9.27
C ASP A 274 11.76 -3.16 -8.64
N VAL A 275 12.31 -4.20 -8.04
CA VAL A 275 11.54 -5.26 -7.40
C VAL A 275 11.56 -5.08 -5.90
N ILE A 276 10.40 -5.01 -5.30
CA ILE A 276 10.21 -4.97 -3.85
C ILE A 276 9.36 -6.13 -3.35
N VAL A 277 9.46 -6.39 -2.06
CA VAL A 277 8.58 -7.34 -1.35
C VAL A 277 7.14 -6.80 -1.39
N ASN A 278 6.17 -7.66 -1.74
CA ASN A 278 4.78 -7.28 -1.95
C ASN A 278 3.78 -8.21 -1.22
N TYR A 279 4.12 -8.69 -0.03
CA TYR A 279 3.21 -9.53 0.76
C TYR A 279 1.87 -8.85 1.06
N GLY A 280 0.82 -9.67 1.15
CA GLY A 280 -0.55 -9.24 1.46
C GLY A 280 -1.24 -8.52 0.29
N ASP A 281 -2.23 -7.67 0.60
CA ASP A 281 -3.00 -6.90 -0.40
C ASP A 281 -2.17 -5.80 -1.06
N CYS A 282 -0.92 -6.08 -1.39
CA CYS A 282 -0.05 -5.21 -2.18
C CYS A 282 -0.21 -5.51 -3.68
N GLY A 283 0.17 -4.60 -4.55
CA GLY A 283 0.25 -4.90 -5.99
C GLY A 283 1.34 -5.93 -6.30
N ALA A 284 1.40 -6.45 -7.51
CA ALA A 284 2.51 -7.30 -7.95
C ALA A 284 3.85 -6.57 -7.75
N GLY A 285 4.94 -7.30 -7.47
CA GLY A 285 6.19 -6.73 -6.98
C GLY A 285 6.78 -5.59 -7.82
N THR A 286 6.58 -5.60 -9.14
CA THR A 286 6.99 -4.50 -10.04
C THR A 286 5.96 -3.37 -10.15
N ASP A 287 4.73 -3.55 -9.69
CA ASP A 287 3.65 -2.55 -9.77
C ASP A 287 3.58 -1.66 -8.51
N VAL A 288 4.32 -2.00 -7.46
CA VAL A 288 4.32 -1.23 -6.23
C VAL A 288 5.20 0.00 -6.37
N SER A 289 4.59 1.16 -6.33
CA SER A 289 5.26 2.46 -6.32
C SER A 289 4.78 3.31 -5.15
N VAL A 290 5.52 4.36 -4.83
CA VAL A 290 5.22 5.26 -3.71
C VAL A 290 5.23 6.72 -4.15
N PRO A 291 4.40 7.58 -3.53
CA PRO A 291 4.31 8.99 -3.90
C PRO A 291 5.64 9.73 -3.69
N TYR A 292 6.08 10.50 -4.70
CA TYR A 292 7.24 11.37 -4.62
C TYR A 292 7.22 12.25 -3.37
N GLY A 293 6.09 12.89 -3.10
CA GLY A 293 5.97 13.84 -2.01
C GLY A 293 6.19 13.21 -0.65
N PHE A 294 5.68 12.01 -0.44
CA PHE A 294 5.91 11.26 0.78
C PHE A 294 7.39 10.95 0.98
N MET A 295 8.07 10.44 -0.05
CA MET A 295 9.50 10.10 0.02
C MET A 295 10.39 11.33 0.19
N TYR A 296 10.09 12.44 -0.52
CA TYR A 296 10.84 13.70 -0.34
C TYR A 296 10.62 14.29 1.04
N SER A 297 9.40 14.19 1.57
CA SER A 297 9.06 14.61 2.92
C SER A 297 9.87 13.85 3.96
N LEU A 298 9.94 12.52 3.85
CA LEU A 298 10.75 11.67 4.74
C LEU A 298 12.25 11.95 4.61
N LYS A 299 12.76 12.10 3.37
CA LYS A 299 14.18 12.42 3.14
C LYS A 299 14.56 13.77 3.74
N ASN A 300 13.66 14.73 3.71
CA ASN A 300 13.87 16.03 4.34
C ASN A 300 13.88 15.94 5.88
N LEU A 301 13.10 15.02 6.47
CA LEU A 301 13.06 14.77 7.91
C LEU A 301 14.28 13.98 8.41
N TYR A 302 14.71 12.98 7.65
CA TYR A 302 15.75 12.02 8.03
C TYR A 302 16.82 11.90 6.92
N PRO A 303 17.58 12.99 6.68
CA PRO A 303 18.50 13.06 5.52
C PRO A 303 19.59 11.98 5.53
N ASP A 304 20.05 11.57 6.72
CA ASP A 304 21.14 10.62 6.87
C ASP A 304 20.66 9.16 6.98
N ALA A 305 19.40 8.94 7.34
CA ALA A 305 18.85 7.60 7.60
C ALA A 305 18.09 7.02 6.39
N LEU A 306 17.50 7.88 5.54
CA LEU A 306 16.65 7.45 4.45
C LEU A 306 17.40 7.42 3.12
N GLU A 307 17.36 6.26 2.46
CA GLU A 307 17.75 6.11 1.06
C GLU A 307 16.52 6.28 0.16
N LEU A 308 16.63 7.09 -0.89
CA LEU A 308 15.55 7.19 -1.87
C LEU A 308 15.59 6.01 -2.83
N PRO A 309 14.42 5.43 -3.16
CA PRO A 309 14.35 4.35 -4.14
C PRO A 309 14.76 4.83 -5.55
N PRO A 310 14.91 3.92 -6.53
CA PRO A 310 14.99 4.28 -7.93
C PRO A 310 13.84 5.22 -8.30
N ARG A 311 14.10 6.17 -9.21
CA ARG A 311 13.09 7.19 -9.59
C ARG A 311 11.85 6.54 -10.21
N GLU A 312 12.02 5.43 -10.90
CA GLU A 312 10.95 4.65 -11.54
C GLU A 312 9.95 4.08 -10.52
N ARG A 313 10.34 3.98 -9.24
CA ARG A 313 9.48 3.56 -8.13
C ARG A 313 8.71 4.70 -7.48
N LEU A 314 8.97 5.91 -7.89
CA LEU A 314 8.28 7.08 -7.38
C LEU A 314 7.21 7.53 -8.39
N THR A 315 6.02 7.84 -7.89
CA THR A 315 4.91 8.32 -8.71
C THR A 315 4.42 9.67 -8.23
N MET A 316 3.90 10.44 -9.18
CA MET A 316 3.11 11.64 -8.88
C MET A 316 1.65 11.23 -8.78
N GLU A 317 1.25 10.70 -7.64
CA GLU A 317 -0.13 10.31 -7.42
C GLU A 317 -1.00 11.53 -7.13
N VAL A 318 -1.49 12.15 -8.17
CA VAL A 318 -2.24 13.42 -8.08
C VAL A 318 -3.51 13.25 -7.24
N HIS A 319 -4.13 12.07 -7.24
CA HIS A 319 -5.29 11.80 -6.40
C HIS A 319 -4.96 11.80 -4.89
N TYR A 320 -3.70 11.63 -4.52
CA TYR A 320 -3.21 11.88 -3.15
C TYR A 320 -2.69 13.32 -3.05
N PHE A 321 -3.58 14.26 -3.16
CA PHE A 321 -3.28 15.69 -3.29
C PHE A 321 -2.25 16.24 -2.30
N PRO A 322 -2.28 15.92 -0.99
CA PRO A 322 -1.27 16.38 -0.04
C PRO A 322 0.15 15.92 -0.41
N PHE A 323 0.29 14.67 -0.85
CA PHE A 323 1.59 14.14 -1.27
C PHE A 323 2.06 14.78 -2.58
N ALA A 324 1.13 15.06 -3.50
CA ALA A 324 1.45 15.77 -4.72
C ALA A 324 1.96 17.20 -4.42
N VAL A 325 1.34 17.91 -3.50
CA VAL A 325 1.83 19.22 -3.02
C VAL A 325 3.20 19.09 -2.36
N SER A 326 3.36 18.10 -1.47
CA SER A 326 4.62 17.84 -0.78
C SER A 326 5.76 17.48 -1.74
N ALA A 327 5.47 16.85 -2.90
CA ALA A 327 6.47 16.59 -3.94
C ALA A 327 7.12 17.89 -4.45
N PHE A 328 6.32 18.90 -4.76
CA PHE A 328 6.84 20.20 -5.17
C PHE A 328 7.55 20.95 -4.04
N VAL A 329 7.02 20.88 -2.82
CA VAL A 329 7.54 21.64 -1.68
C VAL A 329 8.90 21.11 -1.20
N TYR A 330 9.06 19.78 -1.15
CA TYR A 330 10.22 19.12 -0.52
C TYR A 330 11.23 18.56 -1.52
N LEU A 331 10.98 18.64 -2.83
CA LEU A 331 12.00 18.30 -3.82
C LEU A 331 13.28 19.11 -3.58
N ASN A 332 14.39 18.39 -3.52
CA ASN A 332 15.72 18.96 -3.48
C ASN A 332 16.54 18.41 -4.65
N LYS A 333 17.20 19.31 -5.40
CA LYS A 333 18.07 18.94 -6.54
C LYS A 333 19.23 18.01 -6.17
N ASP A 334 19.63 18.04 -4.90
CA ASP A 334 20.75 17.26 -4.38
C ASP A 334 20.33 15.83 -3.98
N TYR A 335 19.05 15.49 -4.12
CA TYR A 335 18.59 14.13 -3.83
C TYR A 335 19.13 13.12 -4.83
N THR A 336 19.77 12.09 -4.31
CA THR A 336 20.31 10.98 -5.08
C THR A 336 19.37 9.78 -4.99
N TYR A 337 19.04 9.20 -6.13
CA TYR A 337 18.13 8.07 -6.28
C TYR A 337 18.88 6.79 -6.58
N GLY A 338 18.29 5.65 -6.20
CA GLY A 338 18.74 4.33 -6.63
C GLY A 338 20.11 3.92 -6.16
N LYS A 339 20.63 4.53 -5.09
CA LYS A 339 21.89 4.12 -4.45
C LYS A 339 21.67 3.05 -3.38
N LEU A 340 20.75 2.12 -3.64
CA LEU A 340 20.59 0.97 -2.77
C LEU A 340 21.87 0.13 -2.81
N SER A 341 22.37 -0.29 -1.65
CA SER A 341 23.50 -1.21 -1.56
C SER A 341 23.23 -2.46 -2.38
N GLN A 342 24.20 -2.94 -3.16
CA GLN A 342 24.09 -4.20 -3.90
C GLN A 342 23.99 -5.42 -2.99
N VAL A 343 24.45 -5.29 -1.75
CA VAL A 343 24.35 -6.33 -0.72
C VAL A 343 23.65 -5.77 0.47
N SER A 344 22.60 -6.44 0.93
CA SER A 344 21.90 -6.13 2.17
C SER A 344 21.31 -7.38 2.80
N GLU A 345 21.16 -7.36 4.11
CA GLU A 345 20.52 -8.42 4.87
C GLU A 345 19.79 -7.80 6.05
N TYR A 346 18.48 -8.03 6.12
CA TYR A 346 17.64 -7.49 7.19
C TYR A 346 16.79 -8.61 7.78
N TYR A 347 16.89 -8.80 9.08
CA TYR A 347 15.93 -9.58 9.85
C TYR A 347 15.07 -8.65 10.68
N MET A 348 13.82 -8.53 10.28
CA MET A 348 12.79 -7.73 10.95
C MET A 348 12.10 -8.63 11.99
N GLN A 349 12.77 -8.79 13.13
CA GLN A 349 12.49 -9.82 14.14
C GLN A 349 11.06 -9.76 14.69
N ASN A 350 10.53 -8.56 14.91
CA ASN A 350 9.22 -8.40 15.55
C ASN A 350 8.05 -8.79 14.64
N CYS A 351 8.24 -8.71 13.32
CA CYS A 351 7.25 -9.16 12.33
C CYS A 351 7.64 -10.49 11.68
N GLY A 352 8.85 -11.00 11.98
CA GLY A 352 9.33 -12.26 11.42
C GLY A 352 9.57 -12.20 9.91
N TRP A 353 9.97 -11.05 9.36
CA TRP A 353 10.31 -10.91 7.95
C TRP A 353 11.83 -10.91 7.78
N PHE A 354 12.28 -11.54 6.70
CA PHE A 354 13.68 -11.58 6.31
C PHE A 354 13.83 -11.14 4.86
N THR A 355 14.85 -10.31 4.58
CA THR A 355 15.22 -9.93 3.22
C THR A 355 16.73 -9.99 3.05
N LYS A 356 17.16 -10.47 1.90
CA LYS A 356 18.57 -10.51 1.51
C LYS A 356 18.73 -10.11 0.05
N ARG A 357 19.71 -9.29 -0.22
CA ARG A 357 20.11 -8.88 -1.56
C ARG A 357 21.57 -9.25 -1.78
N THR A 358 21.85 -9.90 -2.90
CA THR A 358 23.20 -10.24 -3.38
C THR A 358 23.38 -9.64 -4.77
N PRO A 359 24.58 -9.63 -5.33
CA PRO A 359 24.77 -9.21 -6.73
C PRO A 359 24.02 -10.06 -7.76
N LYS A 360 23.59 -11.28 -7.40
CA LYS A 360 22.93 -12.22 -8.30
C LYS A 360 21.41 -12.27 -8.13
N TYR A 361 20.91 -12.05 -6.91
CA TYR A 361 19.49 -12.17 -6.62
C TYR A 361 19.05 -11.36 -5.41
N GLY A 362 17.75 -11.10 -5.32
CA GLY A 362 17.06 -10.66 -4.12
C GLY A 362 16.12 -11.74 -3.59
N PHE A 363 16.11 -11.92 -2.28
CA PHE A 363 15.31 -12.94 -1.60
C PHE A 363 14.57 -12.34 -0.41
N SER A 364 13.34 -12.75 -0.23
CA SER A 364 12.57 -12.45 1.00
C SER A 364 11.84 -13.70 1.47
N ALA A 365 11.73 -13.86 2.78
CA ALA A 365 10.86 -14.86 3.41
C ALA A 365 10.15 -14.25 4.60
N ARG A 366 8.94 -14.76 4.92
CA ARG A 366 8.13 -14.19 6.00
C ARG A 366 7.63 -15.24 6.99
N GLY A 367 7.58 -14.85 8.25
CA GLY A 367 6.69 -15.40 9.27
C GLY A 367 5.34 -14.71 9.21
N GLY A 368 5.15 -13.63 9.97
CA GLY A 368 3.88 -12.91 10.02
C GLY A 368 2.78 -13.68 10.76
N CYS A 369 1.53 -13.39 10.46
CA CYS A 369 0.36 -14.08 11.01
C CYS A 369 -0.77 -14.08 9.98
N ASN A 370 -1.51 -15.18 9.87
CA ASN A 370 -2.68 -15.28 9.00
C ASN A 370 -3.91 -14.46 9.49
N GLY A 371 -3.80 -13.72 10.59
CA GLY A 371 -4.85 -12.85 11.12
C GLY A 371 -4.54 -11.36 11.02
N GLU A 372 -3.46 -10.95 10.35
CA GLU A 372 -3.12 -9.55 10.14
C GLU A 372 -4.10 -8.85 9.20
N SER A 373 -4.17 -7.52 9.28
CA SER A 373 -4.97 -6.73 8.34
C SER A 373 -4.43 -6.88 6.91
N HIS A 374 -5.33 -7.05 5.92
CA HIS A 374 -4.96 -7.25 4.51
C HIS A 374 -4.04 -8.46 4.26
N ASN A 375 -4.04 -9.46 5.16
CA ASN A 375 -3.19 -10.64 5.04
C ASN A 375 -3.66 -11.62 3.96
N HIS A 376 -2.73 -12.47 3.56
CA HIS A 376 -2.97 -13.73 2.86
C HIS A 376 -2.58 -14.90 3.78
N ASN A 377 -3.02 -16.12 3.46
CA ASN A 377 -2.60 -17.33 4.18
C ASN A 377 -1.26 -17.80 3.61
N ASP A 378 -0.16 -17.17 4.00
CA ASP A 378 1.14 -17.25 3.36
C ASP A 378 2.33 -17.32 4.34
N VAL A 379 2.08 -17.68 5.60
CA VAL A 379 3.12 -17.85 6.62
C VAL A 379 4.15 -18.89 6.18
N GLY A 380 5.44 -18.51 6.15
CA GLY A 380 6.51 -19.34 5.61
C GLY A 380 6.65 -19.24 4.08
N SER A 381 6.00 -18.28 3.42
CA SER A 381 6.20 -18.00 1.99
C SER A 381 7.49 -17.20 1.76
N PHE A 382 7.95 -17.21 0.51
CA PHE A 382 9.14 -16.51 0.09
C PHE A 382 9.02 -15.97 -1.33
N ILE A 383 9.84 -14.97 -1.66
CA ILE A 383 9.93 -14.33 -2.97
C ILE A 383 11.39 -14.40 -3.44
N LEU A 384 11.62 -14.70 -4.72
CA LEU A 384 12.92 -14.66 -5.36
C LEU A 384 12.88 -13.72 -6.57
N ALA A 385 13.77 -12.73 -6.57
CA ALA A 385 13.98 -11.82 -7.68
C ALA A 385 15.34 -12.05 -8.33
N ILE A 386 15.41 -12.09 -9.67
CA ILE A 386 16.62 -12.24 -10.46
C ILE A 386 16.53 -11.29 -11.65
N ASP A 387 17.58 -10.49 -11.89
CA ASP A 387 17.63 -9.54 -13.01
C ASP A 387 16.42 -8.61 -13.08
N ASN A 388 16.05 -8.04 -11.96
CA ASN A 388 14.93 -7.10 -11.83
C ASN A 388 13.54 -7.68 -12.14
N ASP A 389 13.35 -8.99 -11.95
CA ASP A 389 12.09 -9.69 -12.17
C ASP A 389 11.84 -10.67 -11.03
N GLN A 390 10.60 -10.76 -10.54
CA GLN A 390 10.21 -11.82 -9.61
C GLN A 390 10.08 -13.13 -10.38
N VAL A 391 10.88 -14.11 -10.01
CA VAL A 391 10.91 -15.44 -10.64
C VAL A 391 10.06 -16.43 -9.83
N ILE A 392 10.19 -16.40 -8.50
CA ILE A 392 9.26 -17.02 -7.56
C ILE A 392 8.55 -15.86 -6.89
N ILE A 393 7.23 -15.80 -7.05
CA ILE A 393 6.47 -14.57 -6.84
C ILE A 393 5.54 -14.64 -5.63
N ASP A 394 5.15 -13.46 -5.14
CA ASP A 394 3.84 -13.23 -4.53
C ASP A 394 2.96 -12.50 -5.57
N MET A 395 1.74 -13.00 -5.78
CA MET A 395 0.83 -12.39 -6.75
C MET A 395 0.33 -11.01 -6.32
N GLY A 396 0.34 -10.73 -5.00
CA GLY A 396 -0.39 -9.61 -4.43
C GLY A 396 -1.91 -9.84 -4.50
N CYS A 397 -2.67 -8.74 -4.47
CA CYS A 397 -4.12 -8.80 -4.43
C CYS A 397 -4.77 -8.90 -5.81
N ARG A 398 -6.04 -9.33 -5.83
CA ARG A 398 -6.96 -9.20 -6.96
C ARG A 398 -7.80 -7.92 -6.82
N PRO A 399 -8.56 -7.50 -7.86
CA PRO A 399 -9.50 -6.39 -7.75
C PRO A 399 -10.53 -6.61 -6.65
N TYR A 400 -10.81 -5.57 -5.87
CA TYR A 400 -11.65 -5.62 -4.70
C TYR A 400 -13.14 -5.72 -5.05
N THR A 401 -13.82 -6.69 -4.41
CA THR A 401 -15.29 -6.84 -4.41
C THR A 401 -15.77 -6.95 -2.97
N ARG A 402 -17.09 -6.95 -2.73
CA ARG A 402 -17.63 -7.23 -1.39
C ARG A 402 -17.14 -8.57 -0.85
N GLN A 403 -17.23 -9.62 -1.68
CA GLN A 403 -16.86 -11.00 -1.32
C GLN A 403 -15.38 -11.13 -0.98
N TYR A 404 -14.52 -10.29 -1.52
CA TYR A 404 -13.10 -10.26 -1.17
C TYR A 404 -12.85 -9.91 0.29
N PHE A 405 -13.74 -9.12 0.91
CA PHE A 405 -13.64 -8.70 2.32
C PHE A 405 -14.54 -9.52 3.26
N GLU A 406 -15.36 -10.42 2.75
CA GLU A 406 -16.15 -11.32 3.58
C GLU A 406 -15.29 -12.51 4.03
N HIS A 407 -15.22 -12.76 5.35
CA HIS A 407 -14.39 -13.84 5.92
C HIS A 407 -14.71 -15.21 5.33
N ALA A 408 -15.98 -15.47 4.99
CA ALA A 408 -16.40 -16.76 4.43
C ALA A 408 -15.85 -17.01 3.01
N THR A 409 -15.52 -15.99 2.26
CA THR A 409 -15.11 -16.08 0.86
C THR A 409 -13.68 -15.62 0.59
N ARG A 410 -13.13 -14.72 1.41
CA ARG A 410 -11.79 -14.16 1.21
C ARG A 410 -10.74 -15.23 0.90
N TYR A 411 -10.63 -16.24 1.76
CA TYR A 411 -9.57 -17.26 1.65
C TYR A 411 -9.93 -18.43 0.72
N THR A 412 -10.96 -18.27 -0.12
CA THR A 412 -11.25 -19.18 -1.24
C THR A 412 -10.62 -18.72 -2.56
N TYR A 413 -10.21 -17.45 -2.65
CA TYR A 413 -9.52 -16.92 -3.82
C TYR A 413 -8.08 -17.40 -3.88
N LEU A 414 -7.55 -17.55 -5.09
CA LEU A 414 -6.18 -18.01 -5.31
C LEU A 414 -5.18 -17.06 -4.64
N GLU A 415 -5.38 -15.76 -4.79
CA GLU A 415 -4.48 -14.72 -4.35
C GLU A 415 -4.36 -14.64 -2.82
N THR A 416 -5.39 -15.01 -2.08
CA THR A 416 -5.43 -14.89 -0.62
C THR A 416 -5.29 -16.21 0.13
N SER A 417 -5.48 -17.34 -0.57
CA SER A 417 -5.32 -18.67 -0.01
C SER A 417 -3.89 -19.18 -0.16
N SER A 418 -3.43 -20.05 0.72
CA SER A 418 -2.09 -20.65 0.62
C SER A 418 -1.89 -21.52 -0.63
N ARG A 419 -2.94 -21.79 -1.40
CA ARG A 419 -2.85 -22.45 -2.70
C ARG A 419 -2.03 -21.62 -3.69
N GLY A 420 -2.13 -20.29 -3.62
CA GLY A 420 -1.43 -19.33 -4.49
C GLY A 420 -0.13 -18.78 -3.92
N HIS A 421 0.44 -19.41 -2.89
CA HIS A 421 1.67 -18.96 -2.24
C HIS A 421 2.73 -20.05 -2.18
N ASN A 422 3.98 -19.64 -1.92
CA ASN A 422 5.16 -20.53 -1.88
C ASN A 422 5.25 -21.24 -0.52
N VAL A 423 4.19 -21.96 -0.15
CA VAL A 423 4.06 -22.71 1.11
C VAL A 423 3.55 -24.12 0.85
N PRO A 424 3.93 -25.10 1.68
CA PRO A 424 3.56 -26.49 1.43
C PRO A 424 2.06 -26.76 1.68
N ILE A 425 1.58 -27.83 1.07
CA ILE A 425 0.31 -28.49 1.42
C ILE A 425 0.66 -29.62 2.37
N ILE A 426 0.12 -29.58 3.58
CA ILE A 426 0.45 -30.53 4.66
C ILE A 426 -0.73 -31.44 4.92
N ASN A 427 -0.56 -32.75 4.80
CA ASN A 427 -1.62 -33.76 5.00
C ASN A 427 -2.89 -33.44 4.18
N GLY A 428 -2.70 -32.91 2.95
CA GLY A 428 -3.77 -32.49 2.07
C GLY A 428 -4.49 -31.20 2.46
N LYS A 429 -3.99 -30.46 3.48
CA LYS A 429 -4.59 -29.21 3.95
C LYS A 429 -3.76 -27.99 3.56
N TYR A 430 -4.45 -26.93 3.21
CA TYR A 430 -3.93 -25.57 3.07
C TYR A 430 -3.85 -24.88 4.44
N GLN A 431 -3.11 -23.77 4.52
CA GLN A 431 -3.12 -22.95 5.73
C GLN A 431 -4.53 -22.42 6.03
N ALA A 432 -4.84 -22.31 7.31
CA ALA A 432 -6.08 -21.74 7.81
C ALA A 432 -5.89 -20.28 8.24
N ASN A 433 -6.94 -19.49 8.14
CA ASN A 433 -6.95 -18.18 8.77
C ASN A 433 -7.21 -18.35 10.28
N ILE A 434 -6.12 -18.42 11.03
CA ILE A 434 -6.15 -18.55 12.49
C ILE A 434 -5.64 -17.22 13.07
N PRO A 435 -6.54 -16.33 13.52
CA PRO A 435 -6.14 -15.08 14.17
C PRO A 435 -5.25 -15.36 15.38
N GLU A 436 -4.26 -14.50 15.62
CA GLU A 436 -3.35 -14.59 16.78
C GLU A 436 -2.39 -15.79 16.78
N ALA A 437 -2.39 -16.61 15.74
CA ALA A 437 -1.44 -17.71 15.58
C ALA A 437 -0.12 -17.19 15.00
N TYR A 438 0.72 -16.61 15.84
CA TYR A 438 2.03 -16.09 15.44
C TYR A 438 3.08 -17.19 15.43
N PRO A 439 3.73 -17.46 14.29
CA PRO A 439 4.85 -18.38 14.20
C PRO A 439 6.07 -17.83 14.95
N THR A 440 6.92 -18.72 15.43
CA THR A 440 8.24 -18.34 15.94
C THR A 440 9.21 -18.24 14.78
N THR A 441 9.95 -17.14 14.72
CA THR A 441 11.01 -16.94 13.73
C THR A 441 12.36 -16.74 14.40
N SER A 442 13.44 -17.15 13.73
CA SER A 442 14.82 -16.91 14.15
C SER A 442 15.72 -16.66 12.96
N PHE A 443 16.82 -15.94 13.20
CA PHE A 443 17.89 -15.79 12.22
C PHE A 443 19.22 -16.00 12.93
N GLU A 444 19.85 -17.14 12.65
CA GLU A 444 21.09 -17.54 13.30
C GLU A 444 22.05 -18.17 12.28
N ASN A 445 23.31 -17.81 12.34
CA ASN A 445 24.36 -18.35 11.47
C ASN A 445 24.04 -18.28 9.95
N GLY A 446 23.33 -17.21 9.52
CA GLY A 446 22.91 -17.02 8.12
C GLY A 446 21.70 -17.87 7.71
N VAL A 447 21.02 -18.50 8.65
CA VAL A 447 19.79 -19.29 8.43
C VAL A 447 18.61 -18.58 9.04
N PHE A 448 17.60 -18.25 8.21
CA PHE A 448 16.31 -17.77 8.66
C PHE A 448 15.35 -18.96 8.79
N SER A 449 14.69 -19.10 9.94
CA SER A 449 13.78 -20.21 10.22
C SER A 449 12.42 -19.69 10.71
N VAL A 450 11.37 -20.42 10.30
CA VAL A 450 9.97 -20.17 10.68
C VAL A 450 9.35 -21.47 11.19
N ASP A 451 8.94 -21.51 12.45
CA ASP A 451 8.04 -22.57 12.95
C ASP A 451 6.60 -22.16 12.66
N PHE A 452 6.06 -22.66 11.56
CA PHE A 452 4.77 -22.24 11.00
C PHE A 452 3.65 -23.28 11.16
N ARG A 453 3.85 -24.25 12.03
CA ARG A 453 2.84 -25.27 12.39
C ARG A 453 1.50 -24.64 12.78
N VAL A 454 1.54 -23.52 13.48
CA VAL A 454 0.35 -22.78 13.95
C VAL A 454 -0.54 -22.25 12.83
N ALA A 455 -0.04 -22.18 11.60
CA ALA A 455 -0.81 -21.75 10.43
C ALA A 455 -1.70 -22.86 9.83
N TYR A 456 -1.54 -24.13 10.29
CA TYR A 456 -2.31 -25.27 9.79
C TYR A 456 -3.22 -25.84 10.86
N ASP A 457 -4.46 -26.17 10.47
CA ASP A 457 -5.39 -26.95 11.31
C ASP A 457 -5.10 -28.46 11.14
N THR A 458 -3.94 -28.89 11.66
CA THR A 458 -3.42 -30.27 11.60
C THR A 458 -2.89 -30.66 12.97
N PRO A 459 -3.77 -31.06 13.92
CA PRO A 459 -3.37 -31.36 15.31
C PRO A 459 -2.38 -32.53 15.42
N GLU A 460 -2.33 -33.40 14.43
CA GLU A 460 -1.38 -34.51 14.35
C GLU A 460 0.06 -34.07 14.04
N VAL A 461 0.24 -32.88 13.45
CA VAL A 461 1.56 -32.32 13.14
C VAL A 461 2.09 -31.61 14.39
N THR A 462 3.13 -32.15 14.99
CA THR A 462 3.71 -31.63 16.24
C THR A 462 4.90 -30.72 16.01
N ARG A 463 5.52 -30.82 14.82
CA ARG A 463 6.63 -29.95 14.38
C ARG A 463 6.48 -29.63 12.90
N LEU A 464 6.71 -28.34 12.53
CA LEU A 464 6.76 -27.90 11.15
C LEU A 464 7.60 -26.62 11.06
N ILE A 465 8.89 -26.77 10.72
CA ILE A 465 9.85 -25.66 10.67
C ILE A 465 10.45 -25.61 9.28
N ARG A 466 10.29 -24.48 8.62
CA ARG A 466 10.98 -24.16 7.36
C ARG A 466 12.21 -23.33 7.64
N SER A 467 13.34 -23.74 7.07
CA SER A 467 14.62 -23.03 7.16
C SER A 467 15.11 -22.61 5.78
N TYR A 468 15.59 -21.39 5.68
CA TYR A 468 16.17 -20.81 4.49
C TYR A 468 17.64 -20.48 4.75
N SER A 469 18.52 -21.01 3.91
CA SER A 469 19.96 -20.75 3.98
C SER A 469 20.42 -20.07 2.68
N PRO A 470 20.21 -18.74 2.54
CA PRO A 470 20.61 -18.00 1.36
C PRO A 470 22.11 -17.70 1.38
N SER A 471 22.85 -18.14 0.36
CA SER A 471 24.28 -17.87 0.14
C SER A 471 24.47 -16.81 -0.97
N GLU A 472 25.62 -16.74 -1.59
CA GLU A 472 25.91 -15.78 -2.66
C GLU A 472 25.15 -16.09 -3.97
N ASP A 473 24.95 -17.36 -4.29
CA ASP A 473 24.42 -17.83 -5.56
C ASP A 473 23.33 -18.91 -5.45
N LYS A 474 22.98 -19.31 -4.24
CA LYS A 474 21.95 -20.34 -4.00
C LYS A 474 21.21 -20.14 -2.70
N ILE A 475 20.02 -20.72 -2.64
CA ILE A 475 19.19 -20.79 -1.44
C ILE A 475 18.87 -22.26 -1.19
N ILE A 476 19.16 -22.75 0.02
CA ILE A 476 18.72 -24.07 0.46
C ILE A 476 17.45 -23.88 1.30
N VAL A 477 16.38 -24.58 0.91
CA VAL A 477 15.12 -24.60 1.64
C VAL A 477 14.94 -25.98 2.24
N THR A 478 14.76 -26.03 3.55
CA THR A 478 14.56 -27.30 4.28
C THR A 478 13.34 -27.20 5.17
N ASP A 479 12.37 -28.09 4.96
CA ASP A 479 11.28 -28.32 5.88
C ASP A 479 11.61 -29.48 6.80
N SER A 480 11.55 -29.25 8.10
CA SER A 480 11.68 -30.26 9.16
C SER A 480 10.34 -30.43 9.86
N PHE A 481 9.86 -31.64 9.96
CA PHE A 481 8.51 -31.91 10.43
C PHE A 481 8.38 -33.19 11.24
N GLU A 482 7.28 -33.31 11.97
CA GLU A 482 6.86 -34.50 12.70
C GLU A 482 5.33 -34.62 12.65
N GLY A 483 4.81 -35.78 12.33
CA GLY A 483 3.37 -36.04 12.14
C GLY A 483 2.87 -35.72 10.73
N VAL A 484 3.77 -35.41 9.77
CA VAL A 484 3.42 -35.19 8.37
C VAL A 484 3.43 -36.53 7.62
N THR A 485 2.29 -36.87 7.02
CA THR A 485 2.09 -38.08 6.22
C THR A 485 2.00 -37.82 4.72
N SER A 486 1.74 -36.55 4.34
CA SER A 486 1.73 -36.07 2.96
C SER A 486 2.28 -34.66 2.92
N LEU A 487 3.23 -34.42 2.00
CA LEU A 487 3.89 -33.13 1.81
C LEU A 487 3.95 -32.80 0.32
N VAL A 488 3.43 -31.65 -0.07
CA VAL A 488 3.57 -31.09 -1.41
C VAL A 488 4.11 -29.67 -1.29
N GLU A 489 5.34 -29.45 -1.72
CA GLU A 489 5.90 -28.10 -1.84
C GLU A 489 5.24 -27.35 -2.99
N ARG A 490 5.03 -26.04 -2.81
CA ARG A 490 4.43 -25.17 -3.83
C ARG A 490 5.38 -24.05 -4.20
N LEU A 491 5.52 -23.82 -5.51
CA LEU A 491 6.21 -22.65 -6.09
C LEU A 491 5.27 -21.96 -7.07
N VAL A 492 5.21 -20.65 -7.01
CA VAL A 492 4.30 -19.82 -7.80
C VAL A 492 5.08 -18.90 -8.72
N SER A 493 4.71 -18.84 -10.00
CA SER A 493 5.41 -18.06 -11.02
C SER A 493 4.47 -17.63 -12.14
N TYR A 494 4.74 -16.45 -12.75
CA TYR A 494 4.16 -16.10 -14.05
C TYR A 494 4.87 -16.77 -15.24
N LYS A 495 6.02 -17.45 -14.98
CA LYS A 495 6.77 -18.16 -16.01
C LYS A 495 6.46 -19.64 -15.96
N GLU A 496 6.19 -20.21 -17.15
CA GLU A 496 5.97 -21.65 -17.27
C GLU A 496 7.24 -22.41 -16.86
N PRO A 497 7.12 -23.37 -15.93
CA PRO A 497 8.26 -24.18 -15.47
C PRO A 497 8.63 -25.23 -16.52
N ILE A 498 9.93 -25.49 -16.64
CA ILE A 498 10.45 -26.65 -17.36
C ILE A 498 10.81 -27.70 -16.31
N ILE A 499 10.15 -28.86 -16.39
CA ILE A 499 10.33 -29.96 -15.41
C ILE A 499 11.11 -31.11 -16.02
N GLU A 500 12.20 -31.48 -15.35
CA GLU A 500 13.00 -32.64 -15.62
C GLU A 500 13.05 -33.52 -14.35
N ASN A 501 13.62 -34.71 -14.45
CA ASN A 501 13.73 -35.60 -13.27
C ASN A 501 14.62 -34.97 -12.17
N GLY A 502 14.02 -34.62 -11.04
CA GLY A 502 14.72 -33.98 -9.91
C GLY A 502 15.13 -32.53 -10.12
N LYS A 503 14.63 -31.88 -11.20
CA LYS A 503 14.99 -30.51 -11.56
C LYS A 503 13.81 -29.74 -12.15
N ILE A 504 13.65 -28.50 -11.73
CA ILE A 504 12.67 -27.56 -12.26
C ILE A 504 13.43 -26.29 -12.64
N THR A 505 13.17 -25.75 -13.83
CA THR A 505 13.71 -24.45 -14.25
C THR A 505 12.57 -23.45 -14.40
N ILE A 506 12.64 -22.33 -13.68
CA ILE A 506 11.70 -21.19 -13.76
C ILE A 506 12.53 -19.94 -14.07
N GLY A 507 12.45 -19.45 -15.30
CA GLY A 507 13.31 -18.35 -15.74
C GLY A 507 14.80 -18.66 -15.54
N LYS A 508 15.50 -17.89 -14.69
CA LYS A 508 16.90 -18.10 -14.33
C LYS A 508 17.09 -18.86 -13.00
N ALA A 509 16.05 -19.29 -12.35
CA ALA A 509 16.13 -20.13 -11.17
C ALA A 509 16.10 -21.61 -11.54
N VAL A 510 17.02 -22.37 -10.99
CA VAL A 510 17.08 -23.84 -11.13
C VAL A 510 16.85 -24.46 -9.75
N ILE A 511 15.73 -25.16 -9.61
CA ILE A 511 15.34 -25.83 -8.38
C ILE A 511 15.69 -27.31 -8.52
N THR A 512 16.50 -27.83 -7.60
CA THR A 512 16.94 -29.24 -7.58
C THR A 512 16.51 -29.93 -6.29
N PHE A 513 16.10 -31.20 -6.42
CA PHE A 513 15.70 -32.05 -5.31
C PHE A 513 16.02 -33.51 -5.64
N ASP A 514 16.04 -34.39 -4.63
CA ASP A 514 16.27 -35.81 -4.84
C ASP A 514 15.05 -36.45 -5.53
N SER A 515 15.24 -36.90 -6.77
CA SER A 515 14.19 -37.53 -7.60
C SER A 515 13.71 -38.89 -7.09
N TYR A 516 14.47 -39.52 -6.20
CA TYR A 516 14.01 -40.73 -5.50
C TYR A 516 12.99 -40.42 -4.41
N LEU A 517 13.12 -39.21 -3.81
CA LEU A 517 12.27 -38.75 -2.72
C LEU A 517 11.03 -37.99 -3.18
N ALA A 518 11.06 -37.37 -4.36
CA ALA A 518 9.96 -36.53 -4.82
C ALA A 518 9.79 -36.56 -6.34
N THR A 519 8.59 -36.11 -6.78
CA THR A 519 8.28 -35.86 -8.19
C THR A 519 7.71 -34.44 -8.36
N ALA A 520 7.92 -33.83 -9.53
CA ALA A 520 7.40 -32.49 -9.80
C ALA A 520 6.31 -32.51 -10.88
N SER A 521 5.37 -31.60 -10.76
CA SER A 521 4.33 -31.28 -11.75
C SER A 521 3.95 -29.81 -11.66
N TYR A 522 3.13 -29.31 -12.58
CA TYR A 522 2.53 -28.00 -12.44
C TYR A 522 1.09 -27.98 -12.97
N GLU A 523 0.33 -27.03 -12.48
CA GLU A 523 -0.98 -26.65 -12.98
C GLU A 523 -0.97 -25.19 -13.37
N LYS A 524 -1.78 -24.83 -14.37
CA LYS A 524 -1.99 -23.46 -14.81
C LYS A 524 -3.28 -22.92 -14.21
N ASP A 525 -3.24 -21.69 -13.73
CA ASP A 525 -4.39 -20.95 -13.23
C ASP A 525 -4.35 -19.50 -13.73
N ILE A 526 -5.22 -18.63 -13.28
CA ILE A 526 -5.33 -17.25 -13.72
C ILE A 526 -5.32 -16.31 -12.50
N HIS A 527 -4.38 -15.38 -12.46
CA HIS A 527 -4.42 -14.24 -11.57
C HIS A 527 -5.36 -13.18 -12.13
N ALA A 528 -6.39 -12.79 -11.38
CA ALA A 528 -7.38 -11.81 -11.80
C ALA A 528 -6.82 -10.38 -11.81
N LYS A 529 -6.84 -9.70 -12.95
CA LYS A 529 -6.39 -8.30 -13.11
C LYS A 529 -7.54 -7.32 -13.27
N GLU A 530 -8.63 -7.72 -13.92
CA GLU A 530 -9.89 -6.97 -14.01
C GLU A 530 -11.07 -7.92 -13.83
N LEU A 531 -12.13 -7.41 -13.20
CA LEU A 531 -13.37 -8.15 -13.01
C LEU A 531 -14.51 -7.50 -13.80
N THR A 532 -15.50 -8.31 -14.17
CA THR A 532 -16.80 -7.82 -14.62
C THR A 532 -17.59 -7.26 -13.43
N PRO A 533 -18.66 -6.47 -13.65
CA PRO A 533 -19.54 -6.02 -12.57
C PRO A 533 -20.18 -7.14 -11.73
N ASP A 534 -20.27 -8.34 -12.28
CA ASP A 534 -20.78 -9.53 -11.59
C ASP A 534 -19.68 -10.35 -10.91
N GLY A 535 -18.41 -9.87 -10.94
CA GLY A 535 -17.26 -10.44 -10.23
C GLY A 535 -16.50 -11.55 -10.96
N GLU A 536 -16.82 -11.82 -12.21
CA GLU A 536 -16.07 -12.78 -13.04
C GLU A 536 -14.78 -12.15 -13.58
N ILE A 537 -13.78 -12.97 -13.88
CA ILE A 537 -12.50 -12.50 -14.42
C ILE A 537 -12.70 -12.00 -15.85
N LYS A 538 -12.52 -10.69 -16.07
CA LYS A 538 -12.57 -10.05 -17.38
C LYS A 538 -11.20 -10.06 -18.05
N VAL A 539 -10.15 -9.73 -17.29
CA VAL A 539 -8.75 -9.76 -17.70
C VAL A 539 -7.98 -10.51 -16.64
N GLY A 540 -7.17 -11.45 -17.03
CA GLY A 540 -6.31 -12.24 -16.16
C GLY A 540 -4.95 -12.47 -16.77
N GLU A 541 -4.00 -12.87 -15.94
CA GLU A 541 -2.66 -13.25 -16.31
C GLU A 541 -2.42 -14.71 -15.93
N ASP A 542 -1.83 -15.46 -16.85
CA ASP A 542 -1.50 -16.87 -16.61
C ASP A 542 -0.53 -17.00 -15.44
N ILE A 543 -0.82 -17.92 -14.54
CA ILE A 543 0.01 -18.25 -13.40
C ILE A 543 0.25 -19.75 -13.32
N TYR A 544 1.45 -20.14 -12.94
CA TYR A 544 1.87 -21.53 -12.85
C TYR A 544 2.12 -21.90 -11.40
N LEU A 545 1.39 -22.91 -10.94
CA LEU A 545 1.49 -23.48 -9.61
C LEU A 545 2.27 -24.79 -9.69
N THR A 546 3.59 -24.70 -9.43
CA THR A 546 4.50 -25.84 -9.49
C THR A 546 4.45 -26.58 -8.17
N SER A 547 4.30 -27.89 -8.21
CA SER A 547 4.26 -28.81 -7.06
C SER A 547 5.46 -29.74 -7.06
N ILE A 548 6.06 -29.95 -5.88
CA ILE A 548 7.01 -31.03 -5.63
C ILE A 548 6.37 -31.95 -4.61
N GLU A 549 5.88 -33.10 -5.07
CA GLU A 549 5.20 -34.11 -4.23
C GLU A 549 6.22 -35.06 -3.63
N VAL A 550 6.32 -35.05 -2.30
CA VAL A 550 7.27 -35.86 -1.54
C VAL A 550 6.74 -37.25 -1.30
N LYS A 551 7.49 -38.28 -1.70
CA LYS A 551 7.14 -39.71 -1.50
C LYS A 551 7.50 -40.15 -0.09
N ASN A 552 6.50 -40.58 0.67
CA ASN A 552 6.68 -41.08 2.04
C ASN A 552 7.52 -40.13 2.91
N PRO A 553 7.04 -38.91 3.18
CA PRO A 553 7.75 -37.95 4.03
C PRO A 553 8.05 -38.53 5.40
N LYS A 554 9.28 -38.33 5.91
CA LYS A 554 9.70 -38.88 7.21
C LYS A 554 9.84 -37.81 8.27
N ASP A 555 10.90 -37.02 8.20
CA ASP A 555 11.31 -36.03 9.20
C ASP A 555 11.76 -34.71 8.58
N SER A 556 12.18 -34.73 7.31
CA SER A 556 12.56 -33.53 6.58
C SER A 556 12.51 -33.73 5.06
N PHE A 557 12.41 -32.60 4.36
CA PHE A 557 12.60 -32.52 2.91
C PHE A 557 13.41 -31.27 2.57
N THR A 558 14.33 -31.39 1.61
CA THR A 558 15.20 -30.28 1.18
C THR A 558 15.18 -30.13 -0.34
N PHE A 559 15.10 -28.89 -0.79
CA PHE A 559 15.38 -28.52 -2.17
C PHE A 559 16.33 -27.33 -2.22
N THR A 560 17.08 -27.20 -3.31
CA THR A 560 18.02 -26.09 -3.51
C THR A 560 17.59 -25.27 -4.71
N ILE A 561 17.65 -23.96 -4.59
CA ILE A 561 17.42 -23.01 -5.68
C ILE A 561 18.77 -22.39 -6.04
N GLU A 562 19.25 -22.64 -7.25
CA GLU A 562 20.46 -22.03 -7.83
C GLU A 562 20.07 -20.91 -8.79
N VAL A 563 20.85 -19.84 -8.80
CA VAL A 563 20.67 -18.69 -9.69
C VAL A 563 21.71 -18.75 -10.81
N LEU A 564 21.22 -18.87 -12.05
CA LEU A 564 22.07 -18.98 -13.26
C LEU A 564 22.69 -17.63 -13.67
#